data_50a2ced19c1e8db1fc200edfe43f0ab4
#
_entry.id   50a2ced19c1e8db1fc200edfe43f0ab4
#
_cell.length_a   1.000
_cell.length_b   1.000
_cell.length_c   1.000
_cell.angle_alpha   90.00
_cell.angle_beta   90.00
_cell.angle_gamma   90.00
#
_symmetry.space_group_name_H-M   'P 1'
#
loop_
_entity.id
_entity.type
_entity.pdbx_description
1 polymer ?
#
loop_
_entity_poly.entity_id
_entity_poly.type
_entity_poly.pdbx_seq_one_letter_code
_entity_poly.pdbx_strand_id
1 'polypeptide(L)'
;ATAVMNDDKLIGIITDGDLRRMLMKHPNIEEVKAVDIMTRNPKTIDKNDLVVNALELMQNKSITQLPVMEDGNYVGMIHIHDIIKEGIL
;
A
#
# COMPACT_ATOMS: atom_id res chain seq x y z
N ALA A 1 1.26 -4.01 4.28
CA ALA A 1 0.26 -2.93 4.17
C ALA A 1 -1.13 -3.51 3.98
N THR A 2 -2.12 -2.73 4.37
CA THR A 2 -3.52 -3.10 4.23
C THR A 2 -4.23 -2.05 3.38
N ALA A 3 -4.97 -2.51 2.38
CA ALA A 3 -5.78 -1.62 1.55
C ALA A 3 -7.01 -1.14 2.32
N VAL A 4 -7.33 0.14 2.18
CA VAL A 4 -8.55 0.73 2.75
C VAL A 4 -9.49 1.05 1.59
N MET A 5 -10.67 0.47 1.63
CA MET A 5 -11.63 0.52 0.54
C MET A 5 -12.87 1.30 0.94
N ASN A 6 -13.51 1.93 -0.03
CA ASN A 6 -14.82 2.55 0.12
C ASN A 6 -15.62 2.23 -1.13
N ASP A 7 -16.67 1.41 -1.01
CA ASP A 7 -17.54 1.01 -2.12
C ASP A 7 -16.72 0.52 -3.33
N ASP A 8 -15.85 -0.46 -3.11
CA ASP A 8 -14.98 -1.08 -4.11
C ASP A 8 -13.87 -0.18 -4.67
N LYS A 9 -13.71 1.02 -4.12
CA LYS A 9 -12.63 1.93 -4.52
C LYS A 9 -11.54 1.96 -3.47
N LEU A 10 -10.29 1.92 -3.92
CA LEU A 10 -9.14 2.09 -3.05
C LEU A 10 -9.01 3.56 -2.66
N ILE A 11 -9.13 3.86 -1.37
CA ILE A 11 -9.01 5.24 -0.88
C ILE A 11 -7.72 5.49 -0.12
N GLY A 12 -7.05 4.44 0.32
CA GLY A 12 -5.79 4.59 1.04
C GLY A 12 -5.16 3.26 1.37
N ILE A 13 -4.01 3.31 2.04
CA ILE A 13 -3.34 2.14 2.59
C ILE A 13 -2.90 2.42 4.02
N ILE A 14 -2.80 1.35 4.82
CA ILE A 14 -2.24 1.42 6.16
C ILE A 14 -0.94 0.65 6.15
N THR A 15 0.16 1.32 6.47
CA THR A 15 1.49 0.73 6.54
C THR A 15 1.89 0.49 8.00
N ASP A 16 3.01 -0.21 8.20
CA ASP A 16 3.58 -0.38 9.54
C ASP A 16 3.91 0.96 10.18
N GLY A 17 4.38 1.92 9.38
CA GLY A 17 4.66 3.28 9.86
C GLY A 17 3.40 3.99 10.34
N ASP A 18 2.29 3.82 9.61
CA ASP A 18 1.00 4.39 10.01
C ASP A 18 0.54 3.84 11.35
N LEU A 19 0.69 2.51 11.54
CA LEU A 19 0.33 1.86 12.80
C LEU A 19 1.18 2.36 13.97
N ARG A 20 2.48 2.49 13.77
CA ARG A 20 3.38 3.00 14.82
C ARG A 20 3.01 4.42 15.23
N ARG A 21 2.75 5.29 14.26
CA ARG A 21 2.35 6.67 14.54
C ARG A 21 1.03 6.73 15.29
N MET A 22 0.08 5.87 14.93
CA MET A 22 -1.20 5.77 15.61
C MET A 22 -1.03 5.39 17.08
N LEU A 23 -0.22 4.35 17.35
CA LEU A 23 0.02 3.89 18.73
C LEU A 23 0.68 4.96 19.59
N MET A 24 1.47 5.85 18.99
CA MET A 24 2.12 6.93 19.71
C MET A 24 1.18 8.12 20.01
N LYS A 25 0.17 8.35 19.15
CA LYS A 25 -0.67 9.54 19.22
C LYS A 25 -2.06 9.27 19.80
N HIS A 26 -2.52 8.03 19.77
CA HIS A 26 -3.88 7.66 20.16
C HIS A 26 -3.87 6.62 21.27
N PRO A 27 -3.97 7.03 22.54
CA PRO A 27 -3.98 6.09 23.66
C PRO A 27 -5.19 5.16 23.66
N ASN A 28 -6.29 5.56 23.03
CA ASN A 28 -7.52 4.76 22.95
C ASN A 28 -7.71 4.25 21.51
N ILE A 29 -7.04 3.15 21.18
CA ILE A 29 -7.07 2.58 19.82
C ILE A 29 -8.45 2.06 19.43
N GLU A 30 -9.33 1.78 20.39
CA GLU A 30 -10.66 1.26 20.12
C GLU A 30 -11.55 2.25 19.36
N GLU A 31 -11.23 3.53 19.42
CA GLU A 31 -11.98 4.58 18.75
C GLU A 31 -11.38 5.00 17.42
N VAL A 32 -10.22 4.44 17.04
CA VAL A 32 -9.50 4.82 15.82
C VAL A 32 -10.01 4.01 14.64
N LYS A 33 -10.44 4.70 13.59
CA LYS A 33 -10.91 4.07 12.35
C LYS A 33 -9.77 3.99 11.33
N ALA A 34 -9.87 3.06 10.39
CA ALA A 34 -8.89 2.91 9.31
C ALA A 34 -8.66 4.23 8.56
N VAL A 35 -9.73 4.95 8.25
CA VAL A 35 -9.64 6.22 7.52
C VAL A 35 -8.86 7.29 8.30
N ASP A 36 -8.80 7.19 9.63
CA ASP A 36 -8.12 8.17 10.47
C ASP A 36 -6.59 8.06 10.37
N ILE A 37 -6.09 6.87 10.07
CA ILE A 37 -4.65 6.59 10.09
C ILE A 37 -4.07 6.25 8.72
N MET A 38 -4.90 5.99 7.73
CA MET A 38 -4.43 5.59 6.39
C MET A 38 -3.62 6.68 5.70
N THR A 39 -2.72 6.25 4.83
CA THR A 39 -2.08 7.12 3.86
C THR A 39 -3.02 7.25 2.67
N ARG A 40 -3.43 8.47 2.35
CA ARG A 40 -4.35 8.77 1.24
C ARG A 40 -3.61 8.83 -0.08
N ASN A 41 -4.31 8.55 -1.18
CA ASN A 41 -3.77 8.61 -2.53
C ASN A 41 -2.46 7.83 -2.64
N PRO A 42 -2.48 6.52 -2.31
CA PRO A 42 -1.26 5.73 -2.37
C PRO A 42 -0.75 5.63 -3.80
N LYS A 43 0.57 5.46 -3.96
CA LYS A 43 1.14 5.11 -5.25
C LYS A 43 0.65 3.73 -5.62
N THR A 44 0.29 3.54 -6.88
CA THR A 44 -0.27 2.27 -7.39
C THR A 44 0.46 1.86 -8.66
N ILE A 45 0.26 0.62 -9.07
CA ILE A 45 0.79 0.09 -10.33
C ILE A 45 -0.34 -0.69 -11.02
N ASP A 46 -0.42 -0.61 -12.35
CA ASP A 46 -1.39 -1.39 -13.12
C ASP A 46 -0.92 -2.84 -13.22
N LYS A 47 -1.84 -3.80 -13.20
CA LYS A 47 -1.51 -5.22 -13.25
C LYS A 47 -0.73 -5.62 -14.51
N ASN A 48 -0.89 -4.87 -15.60
CA ASN A 48 -0.21 -5.14 -16.86
C ASN A 48 1.09 -4.37 -17.02
N ASP A 49 1.48 -3.56 -16.04
CA ASP A 49 2.73 -2.82 -16.08
C ASP A 49 3.91 -3.76 -15.82
N LEU A 50 5.08 -3.34 -16.25
CA LEU A 50 6.29 -4.14 -16.06
C LEU A 50 6.73 -4.11 -14.60
N VAL A 51 7.25 -5.25 -14.14
CA VAL A 51 7.77 -5.36 -12.75
C VAL A 51 8.90 -4.36 -12.52
N VAL A 52 9.72 -4.07 -13.53
CA VAL A 52 10.80 -3.09 -13.40
C VAL A 52 10.27 -1.71 -13.07
N ASN A 53 9.09 -1.35 -13.59
CA ASN A 53 8.47 -0.06 -13.27
C ASN A 53 7.98 -0.02 -11.82
N ALA A 54 7.47 -1.14 -11.31
CA ALA A 54 7.10 -1.25 -9.89
C ALA A 54 8.33 -1.08 -9.00
N LEU A 55 9.45 -1.73 -9.35
CA LEU A 55 10.70 -1.61 -8.61
C LEU A 55 11.22 -0.17 -8.58
N GLU A 56 11.22 0.51 -9.72
CA GLU A 56 11.66 1.90 -9.79
C GLU A 56 10.80 2.79 -8.91
N LEU A 57 9.49 2.61 -8.94
CA LEU A 57 8.57 3.38 -8.12
C LEU A 57 8.81 3.14 -6.63
N MET A 58 9.00 1.88 -6.24
CA MET A 58 9.31 1.51 -4.86
C MET A 58 10.62 2.14 -4.39
N GLN A 59 11.66 2.10 -5.21
CA GLN A 59 12.97 2.66 -4.87
C GLN A 59 12.93 4.18 -4.79
N ASN A 60 12.30 4.83 -5.77
CA ASN A 60 12.23 6.29 -5.83
C ASN A 60 11.40 6.89 -4.69
N LYS A 61 10.41 6.16 -4.21
CA LYS A 61 9.52 6.63 -3.13
C LYS A 61 9.85 6.00 -1.79
N SER A 62 10.87 5.16 -1.71
CA SER A 62 11.29 4.47 -0.49
C SER A 62 10.13 3.68 0.14
N ILE A 63 9.37 2.98 -0.70
CA ILE A 63 8.25 2.14 -0.28
C ILE A 63 8.50 0.70 -0.69
N THR A 64 7.90 -0.24 0.01
CA THR A 64 8.15 -1.68 -0.18
C THR A 64 6.92 -2.43 -0.70
N GLN A 65 5.79 -1.76 -0.77
CA GLN A 65 4.54 -2.37 -1.21
C GLN A 65 3.78 -1.40 -2.10
N LEU A 66 3.09 -1.93 -3.11
CA LEU A 66 2.24 -1.15 -4.01
C LEU A 66 0.92 -1.86 -4.22
N PRO A 67 -0.20 -1.15 -4.11
CA PRO A 67 -1.47 -1.67 -4.59
C PRO A 67 -1.41 -1.88 -6.10
N VAL A 68 -1.93 -3.02 -6.54
CA VAL A 68 -2.04 -3.36 -7.97
C VAL A 68 -3.48 -3.10 -8.40
N MET A 69 -3.62 -2.40 -9.51
CA MET A 69 -4.92 -1.95 -10.03
C MET A 69 -5.23 -2.58 -11.38
N GLU A 70 -6.52 -2.76 -11.65
CA GLU A 70 -7.02 -3.17 -12.95
C GLU A 70 -8.24 -2.30 -13.28
N ASP A 71 -8.15 -1.48 -14.32
CA ASP A 71 -9.24 -0.60 -14.75
C ASP A 71 -9.83 0.23 -13.60
N GLY A 72 -8.96 0.75 -12.75
CA GLY A 72 -9.36 1.55 -11.61
C GLY A 72 -9.82 0.77 -10.38
N ASN A 73 -9.79 -0.57 -10.43
CA ASN A 73 -10.17 -1.42 -9.32
C ASN A 73 -8.94 -2.03 -8.64
N TYR A 74 -8.96 -2.08 -7.32
CA TYR A 74 -7.90 -2.72 -6.55
C TYR A 74 -8.01 -4.24 -6.69
N VAL A 75 -6.93 -4.90 -7.11
CA VAL A 75 -6.92 -6.36 -7.31
C VAL A 75 -5.88 -7.09 -6.46
N GLY A 76 -4.97 -6.40 -5.84
CA GLY A 76 -3.98 -7.04 -4.97
C GLY A 76 -2.88 -6.11 -4.54
N MET A 77 -1.93 -6.65 -3.80
CA MET A 77 -0.78 -5.91 -3.27
C MET A 77 0.49 -6.63 -3.72
N ILE A 78 1.44 -5.89 -4.30
CA ILE A 78 2.75 -6.43 -4.61
C ILE A 78 3.75 -5.94 -3.56
N HIS A 79 4.57 -6.84 -3.05
CA HIS A 79 5.59 -6.55 -2.06
C HIS A 79 6.97 -6.77 -2.68
N ILE A 80 7.92 -5.90 -2.36
CA ILE A 80 9.28 -5.99 -2.91
C ILE A 80 9.92 -7.37 -2.65
N HIS A 81 9.62 -7.98 -1.50
CA HIS A 81 10.13 -9.31 -1.17
C HIS A 81 9.60 -10.40 -2.10
N ASP A 82 8.39 -10.25 -2.62
CA ASP A 82 7.83 -11.19 -3.59
C ASP A 82 8.63 -11.16 -4.88
N ILE A 83 9.07 -9.97 -5.30
CA ILE A 83 9.87 -9.78 -6.51
C ILE A 83 11.25 -10.40 -6.31
N ILE A 84 11.87 -10.16 -5.17
CA ILE A 84 13.19 -10.71 -4.82
C ILE A 84 13.12 -12.24 -4.78
N LYS A 85 12.06 -12.79 -4.18
CA LYS A 85 11.85 -14.22 -4.03
C LYS A 85 11.74 -14.94 -5.37
N GLU A 86 11.17 -14.29 -6.37
CA GLU A 86 11.07 -14.85 -7.72
C GLU A 86 12.38 -14.76 -8.52
N GLY A 87 13.43 -14.22 -7.92
CA GLY A 87 14.74 -14.16 -8.54
C GLY A 87 14.88 -13.08 -9.62
N ILE A 88 14.04 -12.06 -9.60
CA ILE A 88 14.07 -10.96 -10.57
C ILE A 88 15.16 -9.95 -10.25
N LEU A 89 15.58 -9.93 -9.01
CA LEU A 89 16.67 -9.04 -8.55
C LEU A 89 17.94 -9.80 -8.26
#